data_b46f223b5d40f4c6ac1b2afb19cea898
#
_entry.id   b46f223b5d40f4c6ac1b2afb19cea898
#
_cell.length_a   1.000
_cell.length_b   1.000
_cell.length_c   1.000
_cell.angle_alpha   90.00
_cell.angle_beta   90.00
_cell.angle_gamma   90.00
#
_symmetry.space_group_name_H-M   'P 1'
#
loop_
_entity.id
_entity.type
_entity.pdbx_description
1 polymer ?
#
loop_
_entity_poly.entity_id
_entity_poly.type
_entity_poly.pdbx_seq_one_letter_code
_entity_poly.pdbx_strand_id
1 'polypeptide(L)'
;LVGSEMCIRDSIFCYPFRENLLLHFCKKEMTYDCNFGIINADRQKLTRKEFHMINFKVGIMGAGKIAGVIADTLKDLDAFEAYAIASRDTEKAAAFAKEHGVTKYYGSYEELVADPDVELIYIATPHSHHAEHAKLCLNAGKPVLVEKAFSYNAATTEEVLNLAKEKNLFCGEAMWIRFMPMYRLMAEYIQKGAIGRVNNITCSLGYSLLREERLTKPELAGGALLDLGVYPLNLISMIYGSEPPMIGSTCAKLDTGVDAQEALQISYKGGRCANAFVTMMYQPDNNAKIYGDRGYIEIDNINCPETFRIYNQDHKLVLETKKPDKQTTGYEFEFIAARDAIIVGQTECPEMPHAETLRIMQICDSLRNTWQIKYPME
;
A
#
# COMPACT_ATOMS: atom_id res chain seq x y z
N LEU A 1 -24.56 1.73 41.11
CA LEU A 1 -23.62 0.67 41.41
C LEU A 1 -22.81 0.31 40.19
N VAL A 2 -21.59 0.80 40.26
CA VAL A 2 -20.35 0.36 39.61
C VAL A 2 -20.40 0.09 38.10
N GLY A 3 -19.79 1.01 37.41
CA GLY A 3 -19.32 1.07 36.06
C GLY A 3 -18.36 -0.05 35.67
N SER A 4 -18.40 -0.39 34.41
CA SER A 4 -17.27 -0.92 33.67
C SER A 4 -17.09 -0.08 32.43
N GLU A 5 -16.18 0.88 32.52
CA GLU A 5 -15.59 1.50 31.35
C GLU A 5 -14.81 0.42 30.60
N MET A 6 -15.36 -0.03 29.52
CA MET A 6 -14.63 -0.92 28.61
C MET A 6 -13.78 -0.05 27.69
N CYS A 7 -12.49 -0.03 28.00
CA CYS A 7 -11.45 0.66 27.29
C CYS A 7 -11.35 0.15 25.84
N ILE A 8 -11.84 0.94 24.89
CA ILE A 8 -11.55 0.74 23.46
C ILE A 8 -10.12 1.26 23.22
N ARG A 9 -9.13 0.38 23.38
CA ARG A 9 -7.72 0.78 23.35
C ARG A 9 -6.84 -0.05 22.41
N ASP A 10 -7.37 -0.68 21.37
CA ASP A 10 -6.50 -1.51 20.52
C ASP A 10 -6.86 -1.52 19.05
N SER A 11 -7.04 -0.40 18.39
CA SER A 11 -6.97 -0.40 16.92
C SER A 11 -7.13 0.96 16.25
N ILE A 12 -6.35 1.96 16.63
CA ILE A 12 -6.09 3.13 15.77
C ILE A 12 -4.81 3.78 16.34
N PHE A 13 -3.81 4.00 15.52
CA PHE A 13 -2.56 4.70 15.79
C PHE A 13 -2.59 5.62 17.02
N CYS A 14 -2.18 5.15 18.21
CA CYS A 14 -2.00 5.99 19.38
C CYS A 14 -0.59 6.59 19.38
N TYR A 15 -0.46 7.83 18.92
CA TYR A 15 0.61 8.72 19.33
C TYR A 15 0.09 9.67 20.41
N PRO A 16 0.84 9.93 21.51
CA PRO A 16 0.41 10.83 22.58
C PRO A 16 0.48 12.28 22.11
N PHE A 17 -0.67 12.93 21.97
CA PHE A 17 -0.76 14.37 21.76
C PHE A 17 -0.92 15.10 23.09
N ARG A 18 -0.03 16.07 23.37
CA ARG A 18 -0.24 17.10 24.40
C ARG A 18 -1.17 18.18 23.85
N GLU A 19 -2.21 18.49 24.64
CA GLU A 19 -3.14 19.59 24.40
C GLU A 19 -2.41 20.94 24.33
N ASN A 20 -2.76 21.72 23.33
CA ASN A 20 -2.77 23.18 23.15
C ASN A 20 -2.20 23.55 21.78
N LEU A 21 -3.07 23.78 20.80
CA LEU A 21 -2.94 24.81 19.75
C LEU A 21 -4.17 24.86 18.84
N LEU A 22 -5.20 25.53 19.31
CA LEU A 22 -6.18 26.15 18.41
C LEU A 22 -5.66 27.56 18.09
N LEU A 23 -5.70 27.94 16.83
CA LEU A 23 -5.34 29.22 16.23
C LEU A 23 -3.84 29.38 15.89
N HIS A 24 -3.44 28.87 14.70
CA HIS A 24 -2.45 29.51 13.79
C HIS A 24 -2.07 28.57 12.64
N PHE A 25 -2.97 28.28 11.74
CA PHE A 25 -2.63 27.61 10.49
C PHE A 25 -3.25 28.34 9.27
N CYS A 26 -2.68 29.52 8.99
CA CYS A 26 -2.60 30.06 7.64
C CYS A 26 -1.13 30.34 7.37
N LYS A 27 -0.56 29.69 6.35
CA LYS A 27 0.81 29.87 5.86
C LYS A 27 1.93 29.32 6.77
N LYS A 28 2.18 28.01 6.69
CA LYS A 28 3.53 27.47 6.87
C LYS A 28 3.70 26.24 5.98
N GLU A 29 4.80 26.21 5.25
CA GLU A 29 5.30 25.07 4.48
C GLU A 29 5.25 23.80 5.32
N MET A 30 4.60 22.75 4.81
CA MET A 30 4.61 21.43 5.46
C MET A 30 6.00 20.83 5.30
N THR A 31 6.86 21.10 6.27
CA THR A 31 8.06 20.29 6.47
C THR A 31 7.65 19.02 7.20
N TYR A 32 8.01 17.86 6.65
CA TYR A 32 7.84 16.56 7.28
C TYR A 32 8.50 16.54 8.65
N ASP A 33 7.72 16.55 9.70
CA ASP A 33 8.17 16.33 11.07
C ASP A 33 7.71 14.95 11.56
N CYS A 34 8.56 13.93 11.31
CA CYS A 34 8.41 12.63 11.95
C CYS A 34 8.99 12.72 13.37
N ASN A 35 8.12 12.82 14.38
CA ASN A 35 8.53 12.65 15.78
C ASN A 35 8.84 11.18 16.06
N PHE A 36 10.11 10.80 15.98
CA PHE A 36 10.60 9.49 16.42
C PHE A 36 10.59 9.40 17.94
N GLY A 37 9.85 8.42 18.47
CA GLY A 37 9.98 7.95 19.85
C GLY A 37 11.39 7.39 20.09
N ILE A 38 11.90 7.62 21.30
CA ILE A 38 13.24 7.24 21.78
C ILE A 38 13.45 5.73 21.61
N ILE A 39 14.38 5.32 20.78
CA ILE A 39 14.83 3.94 20.61
C ILE A 39 16.18 3.73 21.31
N ASN A 40 16.31 2.58 21.96
CA ASN A 40 17.40 2.10 22.79
C ASN A 40 18.83 2.41 22.29
N ALA A 41 19.65 2.80 23.22
CA ALA A 41 20.99 3.32 23.08
C ALA A 41 22.03 2.21 22.84
N ASP A 42 22.21 1.70 21.60
CA ASP A 42 23.45 0.98 21.23
C ASP A 42 23.75 0.94 19.72
N ARG A 43 23.06 1.72 18.89
CA ARG A 43 23.47 1.99 17.50
C ARG A 43 23.69 3.47 17.31
N GLN A 44 24.77 3.85 16.64
CA GLN A 44 25.20 5.23 16.38
C GLN A 44 24.01 6.11 15.99
N LYS A 45 23.77 7.17 16.78
CA LYS A 45 22.73 8.17 16.50
C LYS A 45 23.11 8.92 15.22
N LEU A 46 22.62 8.45 14.08
CA LEU A 46 22.67 9.24 12.87
C LEU A 46 21.81 10.49 13.07
N THR A 47 22.36 11.65 12.74
CA THR A 47 21.58 12.89 12.74
C THR A 47 20.63 12.88 11.52
N ARG A 48 19.51 13.62 11.61
CA ARG A 48 18.55 13.76 10.51
C ARG A 48 19.22 14.13 9.17
N LYS A 49 20.32 14.89 9.22
CA LYS A 49 21.10 15.31 8.05
C LYS A 49 21.90 14.13 7.46
N GLU A 50 22.44 13.26 8.29
CA GLU A 50 23.15 12.05 7.86
C GLU A 50 22.20 11.01 7.25
N PHE A 51 20.99 10.89 7.76
CA PHE A 51 19.93 10.06 7.22
C PHE A 51 19.55 10.41 5.75
N HIS A 52 19.55 11.71 5.41
CA HIS A 52 19.23 12.18 4.04
C HIS A 52 20.42 12.11 3.07
N MET A 53 21.60 11.78 3.56
CA MET A 53 22.82 11.68 2.73
C MET A 53 23.19 10.23 2.35
N ILE A 54 22.42 9.23 2.82
CA ILE A 54 22.64 7.83 2.45
C ILE A 54 22.03 7.61 1.07
N ASN A 55 22.85 7.31 0.07
CA ASN A 55 22.38 6.88 -1.24
C ASN A 55 21.93 5.42 -1.15
N PHE A 56 20.63 5.20 -0.86
CA PHE A 56 20.04 3.88 -0.60
C PHE A 56 19.83 3.14 -1.92
N LYS A 57 20.52 2.02 -2.09
CA LYS A 57 20.59 1.27 -3.35
C LYS A 57 19.45 0.26 -3.47
N VAL A 58 18.55 0.48 -4.40
CA VAL A 58 17.40 -0.37 -4.67
C VAL A 58 17.67 -1.25 -5.88
N GLY A 59 17.52 -2.57 -5.70
CA GLY A 59 17.45 -3.54 -6.78
C GLY A 59 15.99 -3.76 -7.19
N ILE A 60 15.72 -3.83 -8.49
CA ILE A 60 14.38 -4.04 -9.04
C ILE A 60 14.33 -5.44 -9.66
N MET A 61 13.37 -6.26 -9.25
CA MET A 61 13.15 -7.61 -9.76
C MET A 61 11.96 -7.64 -10.71
N GLY A 62 12.23 -7.78 -12.02
CA GLY A 62 11.22 -7.75 -13.08
C GLY A 62 11.19 -6.43 -13.85
N ALA A 63 11.42 -6.48 -15.16
CA ALA A 63 11.51 -5.31 -16.06
C ALA A 63 10.15 -5.05 -16.76
N GLY A 64 9.10 -4.78 -15.96
CA GLY A 64 7.75 -4.44 -16.41
C GLY A 64 7.46 -2.93 -16.38
N LYS A 65 6.21 -2.55 -16.72
CA LYS A 65 5.76 -1.13 -16.72
C LYS A 65 5.96 -0.47 -15.36
N ILE A 66 5.54 -1.14 -14.26
CA ILE A 66 5.66 -0.56 -12.91
C ILE A 66 7.14 -0.41 -12.50
N ALA A 67 7.99 -1.34 -12.90
CA ALA A 67 9.43 -1.23 -12.65
C ALA A 67 10.02 0.06 -13.26
N GLY A 68 9.58 0.44 -14.47
CA GLY A 68 9.98 1.70 -15.11
C GLY A 68 9.53 2.93 -14.32
N VAL A 69 8.26 2.95 -13.91
CA VAL A 69 7.72 4.03 -13.06
C VAL A 69 8.54 4.17 -11.77
N ILE A 70 8.86 3.04 -11.12
CA ILE A 70 9.64 3.03 -9.89
C ILE A 70 11.09 3.49 -10.12
N ALA A 71 11.73 3.00 -11.17
CA ALA A 71 13.09 3.43 -11.50
C ALA A 71 13.16 4.96 -11.72
N ASP A 72 12.18 5.52 -12.42
CA ASP A 72 12.09 6.97 -12.64
C ASP A 72 11.73 7.73 -11.34
N THR A 73 10.84 7.20 -10.50
CA THR A 73 10.53 7.78 -9.18
C THR A 73 11.76 7.84 -8.28
N LEU A 74 12.56 6.78 -8.23
CA LEU A 74 13.76 6.73 -7.40
C LEU A 74 14.84 7.73 -7.83
N LYS A 75 14.92 8.08 -9.12
CA LYS A 75 15.83 9.13 -9.62
C LYS A 75 15.49 10.51 -9.10
N ASP A 76 14.21 10.77 -8.85
CA ASP A 76 13.74 12.06 -8.34
C ASP A 76 13.97 12.20 -6.82
N LEU A 77 14.51 11.16 -6.17
CA LEU A 77 14.79 11.12 -4.73
C LEU A 77 16.30 11.20 -4.46
N ASP A 78 16.79 12.32 -3.93
CA ASP A 78 18.22 12.56 -3.67
C ASP A 78 18.90 11.47 -2.80
N ALA A 79 18.14 10.72 -2.01
CA ALA A 79 18.66 9.72 -1.08
C ALA A 79 18.49 8.27 -1.58
N PHE A 80 18.16 8.08 -2.86
CA PHE A 80 17.95 6.76 -3.46
C PHE A 80 18.66 6.59 -4.77
N GLU A 81 18.96 5.34 -5.10
CA GLU A 81 19.51 4.95 -6.40
C GLU A 81 18.72 3.74 -6.92
N ALA A 82 18.16 3.85 -8.13
CA ALA A 82 17.72 2.69 -8.90
C ALA A 82 18.98 1.96 -9.38
N TYR A 83 19.56 1.14 -8.48
CA TYR A 83 20.92 0.64 -8.62
C TYR A 83 21.04 -0.55 -9.56
N ALA A 84 20.11 -1.50 -9.47
CA ALA A 84 20.17 -2.72 -10.26
C ALA A 84 18.79 -3.16 -10.74
N ILE A 85 18.74 -3.76 -11.94
CA ILE A 85 17.55 -4.39 -12.51
C ILE A 85 17.85 -5.83 -12.88
N ALA A 86 16.92 -6.75 -12.62
CA ALA A 86 17.02 -8.12 -13.09
C ALA A 86 15.80 -8.54 -13.91
N SER A 87 16.06 -9.29 -14.96
CA SER A 87 15.06 -9.97 -15.78
C SER A 87 15.58 -11.34 -16.19
N ARG A 88 14.69 -12.31 -16.42
CA ARG A 88 15.03 -13.62 -17.01
C ARG A 88 15.54 -13.51 -18.47
N ASP A 89 15.44 -12.35 -19.05
CA ASP A 89 15.93 -11.97 -20.34
C ASP A 89 16.95 -10.85 -20.14
N THR A 90 18.23 -11.18 -20.39
CA THR A 90 19.37 -10.27 -20.20
C THR A 90 19.31 -9.04 -21.12
N GLU A 91 18.86 -9.23 -22.36
CA GLU A 91 18.74 -8.13 -23.33
C GLU A 91 17.66 -7.14 -22.87
N LYS A 92 16.55 -7.66 -22.35
CA LYS A 92 15.48 -6.84 -21.76
C LYS A 92 15.98 -6.09 -20.53
N ALA A 93 16.77 -6.73 -19.67
CA ALA A 93 17.35 -6.07 -18.48
C ALA A 93 18.32 -4.96 -18.90
N ALA A 94 19.18 -5.21 -19.90
CA ALA A 94 20.13 -4.23 -20.43
C ALA A 94 19.42 -3.03 -21.09
N ALA A 95 18.37 -3.30 -21.89
CA ALA A 95 17.58 -2.25 -22.53
C ALA A 95 16.88 -1.38 -21.48
N PHE A 96 16.27 -1.99 -20.46
CA PHE A 96 15.64 -1.29 -19.34
C PHE A 96 16.64 -0.43 -18.58
N ALA A 97 17.81 -0.97 -18.23
CA ALA A 97 18.85 -0.24 -17.53
C ALA A 97 19.30 1.01 -18.30
N LYS A 98 19.45 0.88 -19.61
CA LYS A 98 19.80 2.01 -20.50
C LYS A 98 18.69 3.05 -20.56
N GLU A 99 17.43 2.63 -20.69
CA GLU A 99 16.27 3.52 -20.81
C GLU A 99 16.05 4.32 -19.53
N HIS A 100 16.07 3.63 -18.38
CA HIS A 100 15.78 4.24 -17.07
C HIS A 100 17.04 4.67 -16.31
N GLY A 101 18.25 4.53 -16.87
CA GLY A 101 19.52 4.94 -16.25
C GLY A 101 19.87 4.16 -14.99
N VAL A 102 19.49 2.87 -14.92
CA VAL A 102 19.86 1.97 -13.83
C VAL A 102 21.31 1.56 -13.95
N THR A 103 22.07 1.56 -12.86
CA THR A 103 23.53 1.39 -12.85
C THR A 103 23.98 0.00 -13.28
N LYS A 104 23.28 -1.06 -12.84
CA LYS A 104 23.60 -2.46 -13.13
C LYS A 104 22.40 -3.20 -13.71
N TYR A 105 22.65 -4.27 -14.46
CA TYR A 105 21.61 -5.19 -14.92
C TYR A 105 22.08 -6.64 -14.82
N TYR A 106 21.12 -7.55 -14.59
CA TYR A 106 21.36 -8.98 -14.42
C TYR A 106 20.40 -9.80 -15.28
N GLY A 107 20.88 -10.94 -15.79
CA GLY A 107 20.12 -11.88 -16.60
C GLY A 107 19.32 -12.90 -15.76
N SER A 108 19.54 -12.92 -14.45
CA SER A 108 18.82 -13.78 -13.52
C SER A 108 18.51 -13.06 -12.22
N TYR A 109 17.53 -13.57 -11.48
CA TYR A 109 17.17 -13.03 -10.16
C TYR A 109 18.19 -13.44 -9.09
N GLU A 110 18.83 -14.59 -9.28
CA GLU A 110 19.90 -15.11 -8.43
C GLU A 110 21.13 -14.17 -8.44
N GLU A 111 21.49 -13.63 -9.60
CA GLU A 111 22.56 -12.63 -9.70
C GLU A 111 22.22 -11.34 -8.95
N LEU A 112 20.96 -10.86 -9.05
CA LEU A 112 20.53 -9.67 -8.34
C LEU A 112 20.60 -9.85 -6.82
N VAL A 113 20.10 -10.98 -6.29
CA VAL A 113 20.10 -11.22 -4.83
C VAL A 113 21.50 -11.47 -4.29
N ALA A 114 22.45 -11.89 -5.14
CA ALA A 114 23.85 -12.11 -4.77
C ALA A 114 24.67 -10.80 -4.73
N ASP A 115 24.17 -9.69 -5.31
CA ASP A 115 24.89 -8.41 -5.27
C ASP A 115 24.93 -7.83 -3.86
N PRO A 116 26.12 -7.70 -3.23
CA PRO A 116 26.24 -7.21 -1.85
C PRO A 116 25.83 -5.75 -1.69
N ASP A 117 25.89 -4.96 -2.76
CA ASP A 117 25.58 -3.53 -2.72
C ASP A 117 24.07 -3.23 -2.72
N VAL A 118 23.22 -4.20 -3.08
CA VAL A 118 21.76 -4.02 -3.05
C VAL A 118 21.25 -4.07 -1.62
N GLU A 119 20.60 -2.98 -1.16
CA GLU A 119 20.12 -2.81 0.22
C GLU A 119 18.64 -3.16 0.38
N LEU A 120 17.84 -3.01 -0.67
CA LEU A 120 16.43 -3.38 -0.74
C LEU A 120 16.12 -3.94 -2.13
N ILE A 121 15.33 -4.99 -2.22
CA ILE A 121 14.81 -5.49 -3.50
C ILE A 121 13.33 -5.16 -3.60
N TYR A 122 12.96 -4.43 -4.65
CA TYR A 122 11.58 -4.20 -5.04
C TYR A 122 11.15 -5.27 -6.03
N ILE A 123 10.08 -6.02 -5.69
CA ILE A 123 9.57 -7.12 -6.50
C ILE A 123 8.42 -6.63 -7.37
N ALA A 124 8.66 -6.51 -8.68
CA ALA A 124 7.77 -5.98 -9.71
C ALA A 124 7.34 -7.04 -10.75
N THR A 125 7.28 -8.29 -10.33
CA THR A 125 6.87 -9.43 -11.15
C THR A 125 5.33 -9.61 -11.10
N PRO A 126 4.71 -10.52 -11.88
CA PRO A 126 3.28 -10.82 -11.72
C PRO A 126 2.94 -11.42 -10.36
N HIS A 127 1.70 -11.24 -9.89
CA HIS A 127 1.22 -11.68 -8.56
C HIS A 127 1.56 -13.15 -8.24
N SER A 128 1.46 -14.03 -9.24
CA SER A 128 1.75 -15.46 -9.10
C SER A 128 3.19 -15.78 -8.67
N HIS A 129 4.12 -14.86 -8.87
CA HIS A 129 5.54 -15.04 -8.59
C HIS A 129 6.05 -14.26 -7.36
N HIS A 130 5.23 -13.36 -6.79
CA HIS A 130 5.66 -12.51 -5.69
C HIS A 130 6.21 -13.31 -4.50
N ALA A 131 5.48 -14.34 -4.05
CA ALA A 131 5.87 -15.14 -2.90
C ALA A 131 7.17 -15.93 -3.14
N GLU A 132 7.35 -16.53 -4.32
CA GLU A 132 8.56 -17.24 -4.70
C GLU A 132 9.78 -16.30 -4.69
N HIS A 133 9.64 -15.15 -5.35
CA HIS A 133 10.70 -14.17 -5.45
C HIS A 133 11.03 -13.51 -4.10
N ALA A 134 10.02 -13.25 -3.27
CA ALA A 134 10.25 -12.75 -1.91
C ALA A 134 11.04 -13.76 -1.06
N LYS A 135 10.69 -15.06 -1.14
CA LYS A 135 11.44 -16.14 -0.47
C LYS A 135 12.88 -16.23 -0.99
N LEU A 136 13.12 -16.10 -2.30
CA LEU A 136 14.45 -16.05 -2.89
C LEU A 136 15.30 -14.93 -2.26
N CYS A 137 14.76 -13.72 -2.22
CA CYS A 137 15.44 -12.55 -1.65
C CYS A 137 15.72 -12.72 -0.16
N LEU A 138 14.71 -13.11 0.63
CA LEU A 138 14.84 -13.31 2.07
C LEU A 138 15.85 -14.41 2.39
N ASN A 139 15.90 -15.51 1.61
CA ASN A 139 16.90 -16.57 1.77
C ASN A 139 18.32 -16.10 1.46
N ALA A 140 18.49 -15.15 0.58
CA ALA A 140 19.75 -14.48 0.30
C ALA A 140 20.12 -13.37 1.30
N GLY A 141 19.28 -13.13 2.34
CA GLY A 141 19.53 -12.11 3.35
C GLY A 141 19.15 -10.69 2.89
N LYS A 142 18.33 -10.55 1.84
CA LYS A 142 17.94 -9.25 1.29
C LYS A 142 16.58 -8.80 1.82
N PRO A 143 16.45 -7.57 2.34
CA PRO A 143 15.17 -6.91 2.60
C PRO A 143 14.33 -6.79 1.32
N VAL A 144 13.00 -6.87 1.43
CA VAL A 144 12.11 -6.84 0.28
C VAL A 144 10.94 -5.87 0.46
N LEU A 145 10.58 -5.18 -0.62
CA LEU A 145 9.33 -4.47 -0.80
C LEU A 145 8.59 -5.12 -1.97
N VAL A 146 7.44 -5.75 -1.69
CA VAL A 146 6.71 -6.58 -2.65
C VAL A 146 5.54 -5.79 -3.21
N GLU A 147 5.40 -5.74 -4.55
CA GLU A 147 4.22 -5.15 -5.18
C GLU A 147 2.93 -5.77 -4.69
N LYS A 148 1.90 -4.93 -4.67
CA LYS A 148 0.52 -5.37 -4.37
C LYS A 148 -0.06 -6.15 -5.56
N ALA A 149 -0.97 -7.08 -5.35
CA ALA A 149 -1.24 -7.75 -4.09
C ALA A 149 0.00 -8.54 -3.66
N PHE A 150 0.21 -8.63 -2.35
CA PHE A 150 1.44 -9.21 -1.79
C PHE A 150 1.76 -10.60 -2.35
N SER A 151 0.76 -11.43 -2.53
CA SER A 151 0.85 -12.73 -3.21
C SER A 151 -0.50 -13.10 -3.83
N TYR A 152 -0.67 -14.34 -4.25
CA TYR A 152 -1.94 -14.80 -4.84
C TYR A 152 -2.94 -15.36 -3.81
N ASN A 153 -2.53 -15.65 -2.56
CA ASN A 153 -3.43 -16.05 -1.47
C ASN A 153 -2.82 -15.81 -0.08
N ALA A 154 -3.63 -15.94 0.97
CA ALA A 154 -3.22 -15.72 2.35
C ALA A 154 -2.18 -16.75 2.84
N ALA A 155 -2.28 -18.02 2.43
CA ALA A 155 -1.35 -19.07 2.86
C ALA A 155 0.08 -18.77 2.41
N THR A 156 0.28 -18.43 1.14
CA THR A 156 1.60 -18.06 0.62
C THR A 156 2.10 -16.75 1.18
N THR A 157 1.19 -15.80 1.48
CA THR A 157 1.52 -14.57 2.21
C THR A 157 2.09 -14.88 3.59
N GLU A 158 1.40 -15.71 4.37
CA GLU A 158 1.81 -16.09 5.72
C GLU A 158 3.17 -16.80 5.73
N GLU A 159 3.43 -17.67 4.75
CA GLU A 159 4.74 -18.32 4.60
C GLU A 159 5.88 -17.31 4.40
N VAL A 160 5.69 -16.32 3.54
CA VAL A 160 6.71 -15.27 3.28
C VAL A 160 6.94 -14.42 4.52
N LEU A 161 5.85 -13.97 5.18
CA LEU A 161 5.95 -13.13 6.38
C LEU A 161 6.61 -13.88 7.56
N ASN A 162 6.31 -15.18 7.72
CA ASN A 162 6.98 -16.02 8.72
C ASN A 162 8.47 -16.19 8.43
N LEU A 163 8.86 -16.38 7.17
CA LEU A 163 10.27 -16.45 6.75
C LEU A 163 10.99 -15.12 7.03
N ALA A 164 10.38 -13.98 6.72
CA ALA A 164 10.94 -12.67 7.02
C ALA A 164 11.17 -12.47 8.53
N LYS A 165 10.20 -12.88 9.34
CA LYS A 165 10.29 -12.85 10.81
C LYS A 165 11.40 -13.76 11.33
N GLU A 166 11.48 -15.00 10.83
CA GLU A 166 12.54 -15.97 11.20
C GLU A 166 13.93 -15.41 10.92
N LYS A 167 14.10 -14.78 9.77
CA LYS A 167 15.37 -14.19 9.34
C LYS A 167 15.64 -12.79 9.92
N ASN A 168 14.67 -12.21 10.62
CA ASN A 168 14.71 -10.83 11.12
C ASN A 168 15.05 -9.81 10.02
N LEU A 169 14.41 -9.97 8.86
CA LEU A 169 14.58 -9.10 7.70
C LEU A 169 13.32 -8.28 7.45
N PHE A 170 13.50 -7.08 6.91
CA PHE A 170 12.39 -6.25 6.46
C PHE A 170 11.68 -6.93 5.28
N CYS A 171 10.34 -6.95 5.36
CA CYS A 171 9.46 -7.40 4.30
C CYS A 171 8.20 -6.51 4.31
N GLY A 172 8.02 -5.69 3.30
CA GLY A 172 6.89 -4.77 3.20
C GLY A 172 6.02 -5.07 1.98
N GLU A 173 4.72 -4.72 2.06
CA GLU A 173 3.84 -4.65 0.90
C GLU A 173 3.82 -3.23 0.35
N ALA A 174 4.04 -3.07 -0.95
CA ALA A 174 3.99 -1.82 -1.68
C ALA A 174 2.52 -1.41 -1.94
N MET A 175 1.74 -1.25 -0.87
CA MET A 175 0.39 -0.71 -0.91
C MET A 175 0.44 0.81 -0.78
N TRP A 176 0.95 1.46 -1.81
CA TRP A 176 1.35 2.87 -1.86
C TRP A 176 0.34 3.86 -1.27
N ILE A 177 -0.98 3.62 -1.43
CA ILE A 177 -2.02 4.51 -0.89
C ILE A 177 -1.91 4.68 0.64
N ARG A 178 -1.44 3.69 1.37
CA ARG A 178 -1.29 3.75 2.83
C ARG A 178 -0.16 4.67 3.29
N PHE A 179 0.80 4.91 2.42
CA PHE A 179 1.96 5.76 2.70
C PHE A 179 1.73 7.22 2.29
N MET A 180 0.68 7.52 1.51
CA MET A 180 0.43 8.86 0.99
C MET A 180 0.06 9.87 2.09
N PRO A 181 0.66 11.07 2.06
CA PRO A 181 0.36 12.14 3.02
C PRO A 181 -1.11 12.55 3.04
N MET A 182 -1.79 12.50 1.89
CA MET A 182 -3.21 12.86 1.79
C MET A 182 -4.09 11.97 2.65
N TYR A 183 -3.85 10.66 2.68
CA TYR A 183 -4.61 9.73 3.52
C TYR A 183 -4.31 9.91 5.01
N ARG A 184 -3.06 10.21 5.37
CA ARG A 184 -2.68 10.54 6.74
C ARG A 184 -3.40 11.80 7.22
N LEU A 185 -3.38 12.85 6.41
CA LEU A 185 -4.07 14.11 6.72
C LEU A 185 -5.58 13.91 6.84
N MET A 186 -6.20 13.13 5.95
CA MET A 186 -7.61 12.78 6.01
C MET A 186 -7.94 12.04 7.32
N ALA A 187 -7.13 11.06 7.72
CA ALA A 187 -7.31 10.33 8.97
C ALA A 187 -7.26 11.27 10.19
N GLU A 188 -6.37 12.26 10.18
CA GLU A 188 -6.32 13.28 11.24
C GLU A 188 -7.62 14.09 11.33
N TYR A 189 -8.19 14.52 10.20
CA TYR A 189 -9.48 15.24 10.19
C TYR A 189 -10.62 14.37 10.72
N ILE A 190 -10.66 13.08 10.33
CA ILE A 190 -11.64 12.12 10.85
C ILE A 190 -11.49 11.97 12.37
N GLN A 191 -10.27 11.77 12.87
CA GLN A 191 -9.99 11.63 14.30
C GLN A 191 -10.34 12.88 15.12
N LYS A 192 -10.10 14.08 14.55
CA LYS A 192 -10.52 15.36 15.14
C LYS A 192 -12.04 15.58 15.07
N GLY A 193 -12.78 14.65 14.46
CA GLY A 193 -14.24 14.66 14.39
C GLY A 193 -14.80 15.65 13.36
N ALA A 194 -14.06 15.98 12.32
CA ALA A 194 -14.49 16.92 11.28
C ALA A 194 -15.85 16.56 10.64
N ILE A 195 -16.13 15.25 10.49
CA ILE A 195 -17.40 14.73 9.98
C ILE A 195 -18.22 13.97 11.03
N GLY A 196 -17.79 13.97 12.31
CA GLY A 196 -18.40 13.19 13.38
C GLY A 196 -18.06 11.69 13.28
N ARG A 197 -18.97 10.83 13.76
CA ARG A 197 -18.80 9.38 13.68
C ARG A 197 -19.01 8.90 12.23
N VAL A 198 -18.03 8.21 11.67
CA VAL A 198 -18.15 7.61 10.33
C VAL A 198 -19.14 6.44 10.37
N ASN A 199 -20.15 6.48 9.49
CA ASN A 199 -21.20 5.49 9.40
C ASN A 199 -21.20 4.71 8.09
N ASN A 200 -20.82 5.36 6.97
CA ASN A 200 -20.82 4.72 5.65
C ASN A 200 -19.65 5.21 4.80
N ILE A 201 -19.16 4.30 3.95
CA ILE A 201 -18.15 4.59 2.91
C ILE A 201 -18.69 4.08 1.58
N THR A 202 -18.62 4.89 0.54
CA THR A 202 -18.87 4.44 -0.84
C THR A 202 -17.64 4.73 -1.68
N CYS A 203 -17.20 3.77 -2.48
CA CYS A 203 -16.06 3.97 -3.37
C CYS A 203 -16.17 3.14 -4.64
N SER A 204 -15.53 3.62 -5.69
CA SER A 204 -15.36 2.91 -6.95
C SER A 204 -13.91 2.97 -7.40
N LEU A 205 -13.44 1.90 -8.03
CA LEU A 205 -12.15 1.87 -8.71
C LEU A 205 -12.22 0.99 -9.95
N GLY A 206 -11.78 1.52 -11.07
CA GLY A 206 -11.71 0.73 -12.29
C GLY A 206 -10.87 1.38 -13.36
N TYR A 207 -10.40 0.53 -14.27
CA TYR A 207 -9.66 0.93 -15.46
C TYR A 207 -9.97 -0.03 -16.61
N SER A 208 -9.80 0.41 -17.86
CA SER A 208 -9.93 -0.45 -19.05
C SER A 208 -8.66 -1.31 -19.22
N LEU A 209 -8.61 -2.47 -18.56
CA LEU A 209 -7.42 -3.33 -18.45
C LEU A 209 -7.55 -4.70 -19.14
N LEU A 210 -8.62 -4.94 -19.91
CA LEU A 210 -8.85 -6.23 -20.58
C LEU A 210 -7.74 -6.62 -21.59
N ARG A 211 -6.89 -5.67 -21.98
CA ARG A 211 -5.73 -5.90 -22.85
C ARG A 211 -4.45 -6.24 -22.09
N GLU A 212 -4.44 -6.12 -20.78
CA GLU A 212 -3.30 -6.47 -19.95
C GLU A 212 -3.30 -7.98 -19.68
N GLU A 213 -2.46 -8.70 -20.42
CA GLU A 213 -2.40 -10.17 -20.42
C GLU A 213 -2.25 -10.73 -19.00
N ARG A 214 -1.45 -10.11 -18.14
CA ARG A 214 -1.25 -10.54 -16.75
C ARG A 214 -2.54 -10.54 -15.91
N LEU A 215 -3.55 -9.76 -16.29
CA LEU A 215 -4.82 -9.65 -15.57
C LEU A 215 -5.90 -10.59 -16.09
N THR A 216 -5.77 -11.07 -17.32
CA THR A 216 -6.73 -11.98 -17.92
C THR A 216 -6.36 -13.45 -17.80
N LYS A 217 -5.16 -13.75 -17.29
CA LYS A 217 -4.61 -15.10 -17.15
C LYS A 217 -4.64 -15.61 -15.71
N PRO A 218 -5.33 -16.71 -15.41
CA PRO A 218 -5.32 -17.31 -14.07
C PRO A 218 -3.93 -17.84 -13.66
N GLU A 219 -3.06 -18.23 -14.61
CA GLU A 219 -1.68 -18.67 -14.34
C GLU A 219 -0.80 -17.53 -13.79
N LEU A 220 -1.18 -16.28 -14.01
CA LEU A 220 -0.50 -15.10 -13.50
C LEU A 220 -1.20 -14.52 -12.28
N ALA A 221 -2.18 -15.25 -11.69
CA ALA A 221 -3.05 -14.76 -10.62
C ALA A 221 -3.72 -13.44 -11.02
N GLY A 222 -4.30 -13.39 -12.23
CA GLY A 222 -5.02 -12.25 -12.76
C GLY A 222 -6.36 -12.03 -12.06
N GLY A 223 -7.07 -11.01 -12.49
CA GLY A 223 -8.38 -10.61 -11.96
C GLY A 223 -8.36 -9.19 -11.39
N ALA A 224 -9.54 -8.61 -11.30
CA ALA A 224 -9.73 -7.25 -10.81
C ALA A 224 -9.56 -7.17 -9.28
N LEU A 225 -9.90 -8.21 -8.53
CA LEU A 225 -9.81 -8.22 -7.06
C LEU A 225 -8.38 -7.99 -6.58
N LEU A 226 -7.41 -8.78 -7.06
CA LEU A 226 -6.01 -8.66 -6.63
C LEU A 226 -5.33 -7.42 -7.21
N ASP A 227 -5.71 -6.98 -8.42
CA ASP A 227 -5.09 -5.80 -9.03
C ASP A 227 -5.70 -4.48 -8.52
N LEU A 228 -7.01 -4.41 -8.38
CA LEU A 228 -7.76 -3.20 -8.07
C LEU A 228 -8.54 -3.28 -6.75
N GLY A 229 -9.17 -4.41 -6.44
CA GLY A 229 -10.03 -4.58 -5.26
C GLY A 229 -9.30 -4.40 -3.93
N VAL A 230 -8.01 -4.69 -3.89
CA VAL A 230 -7.15 -4.46 -2.72
C VAL A 230 -7.10 -2.98 -2.31
N TYR A 231 -7.29 -2.03 -3.22
CA TYR A 231 -7.30 -0.59 -2.91
C TYR A 231 -8.53 -0.15 -2.10
N PRO A 232 -9.79 -0.39 -2.56
CA PRO A 232 -10.97 -0.14 -1.74
C PRO A 232 -10.95 -0.86 -0.40
N LEU A 233 -10.49 -2.13 -0.36
CA LEU A 233 -10.37 -2.88 0.88
C LEU A 233 -9.40 -2.21 1.87
N ASN A 234 -8.25 -1.73 1.38
CA ASN A 234 -7.29 -0.97 2.18
C ASN A 234 -7.84 0.38 2.63
N LEU A 235 -8.51 1.14 1.75
CA LEU A 235 -9.15 2.41 2.11
C LEU A 235 -10.16 2.23 3.25
N ILE A 236 -11.06 1.25 3.13
CA ILE A 236 -12.08 0.94 4.13
C ILE A 236 -11.42 0.53 5.45
N SER A 237 -10.37 -0.29 5.37
CA SER A 237 -9.60 -0.72 6.53
C SER A 237 -8.88 0.44 7.24
N MET A 238 -8.27 1.37 6.50
CA MET A 238 -7.64 2.56 7.10
C MET A 238 -8.63 3.40 7.92
N ILE A 239 -9.93 3.36 7.58
CA ILE A 239 -10.96 4.16 8.25
C ILE A 239 -11.65 3.36 9.38
N TYR A 240 -11.98 2.09 9.16
CA TYR A 240 -12.73 1.27 10.11
C TYR A 240 -11.85 0.39 11.01
N GLY A 241 -10.56 0.28 10.69
CA GLY A 241 -9.63 -0.56 11.44
C GLY A 241 -9.68 -2.04 11.04
N SER A 242 -9.03 -2.88 11.84
CA SER A 242 -8.83 -4.30 11.57
C SER A 242 -9.99 -5.21 12.01
N GLU A 243 -11.13 -4.65 12.45
CA GLU A 243 -12.31 -5.47 12.82
C GLU A 243 -12.74 -6.34 11.62
N PRO A 244 -13.00 -7.65 11.84
CA PRO A 244 -13.43 -8.51 10.75
C PRO A 244 -14.80 -8.09 10.21
N PRO A 245 -14.93 -7.82 8.89
CA PRO A 245 -16.21 -7.47 8.30
C PRO A 245 -17.04 -8.70 7.93
N MET A 246 -18.35 -8.51 7.77
CA MET A 246 -19.19 -9.39 6.97
C MET A 246 -19.30 -8.80 5.56
N ILE A 247 -19.08 -9.62 4.53
CA ILE A 247 -19.07 -9.15 3.15
C ILE A 247 -20.06 -9.94 2.30
N GLY A 248 -21.06 -9.23 1.76
CA GLY A 248 -21.88 -9.68 0.65
C GLY A 248 -21.26 -9.22 -0.66
N SER A 249 -21.28 -10.06 -1.69
CA SER A 249 -20.61 -9.71 -2.95
C SER A 249 -21.23 -10.34 -4.18
N THR A 250 -21.06 -9.69 -5.31
CA THR A 250 -21.29 -10.26 -6.65
C THR A 250 -20.05 -10.11 -7.50
N CYS A 251 -19.85 -11.02 -8.45
CA CYS A 251 -18.69 -11.05 -9.33
C CYS A 251 -19.08 -11.41 -10.75
N ALA A 252 -18.62 -10.66 -11.74
CA ALA A 252 -18.61 -11.04 -13.13
C ALA A 252 -17.22 -11.54 -13.50
N LYS A 253 -17.17 -12.71 -14.18
CA LYS A 253 -15.91 -13.35 -14.61
C LYS A 253 -15.69 -13.22 -16.10
N LEU A 254 -14.43 -13.27 -16.52
CA LEU A 254 -14.06 -13.51 -17.91
C LEU A 254 -14.21 -15.00 -18.25
N ASP A 255 -14.18 -15.32 -19.53
CA ASP A 255 -14.17 -16.72 -20.03
C ASP A 255 -12.96 -17.51 -19.52
N THR A 256 -11.88 -16.84 -19.16
CA THR A 256 -10.69 -17.42 -18.53
C THR A 256 -10.91 -17.85 -17.07
N GLY A 257 -12.03 -17.44 -16.47
CA GLY A 257 -12.39 -17.76 -15.09
C GLY A 257 -11.94 -16.74 -14.04
N VAL A 258 -11.10 -15.75 -14.38
CA VAL A 258 -10.75 -14.69 -13.46
C VAL A 258 -11.88 -13.67 -13.31
N ASP A 259 -11.92 -13.00 -12.17
CA ASP A 259 -12.85 -11.90 -11.88
C ASP A 259 -12.54 -10.67 -12.74
N ALA A 260 -13.58 -10.02 -13.21
CA ALA A 260 -13.46 -8.81 -14.04
C ALA A 260 -14.15 -7.59 -13.44
N GLN A 261 -15.17 -7.82 -12.62
CA GLN A 261 -15.95 -6.78 -11.96
C GLN A 261 -16.59 -7.32 -10.70
N GLU A 262 -16.51 -6.56 -9.62
CA GLU A 262 -17.12 -6.92 -8.36
C GLU A 262 -17.94 -5.76 -7.76
N ALA A 263 -19.02 -6.10 -7.05
CA ALA A 263 -19.71 -5.21 -6.13
C ALA A 263 -19.67 -5.83 -4.73
N LEU A 264 -19.13 -5.06 -3.78
CA LEU A 264 -18.94 -5.49 -2.39
C LEU A 264 -19.82 -4.67 -1.48
N GLN A 265 -20.61 -5.33 -0.64
CA GLN A 265 -21.34 -4.74 0.48
C GLN A 265 -20.70 -5.21 1.78
N ILE A 266 -20.08 -4.31 2.51
CA ILE A 266 -19.25 -4.61 3.67
C ILE A 266 -19.94 -4.06 4.92
N SER A 267 -20.11 -4.89 5.94
CA SER A 267 -20.79 -4.53 7.19
C SER A 267 -19.89 -4.80 8.39
N TYR A 268 -19.94 -3.90 9.36
CA TYR A 268 -19.21 -3.97 10.62
C TYR A 268 -20.17 -3.91 11.81
N LYS A 269 -19.71 -4.29 12.99
CA LYS A 269 -20.48 -4.13 14.23
C LYS A 269 -20.86 -2.66 14.44
N GLY A 270 -22.01 -2.43 15.10
CA GLY A 270 -22.50 -1.07 15.37
C GLY A 270 -23.11 -0.35 14.17
N GLY A 271 -23.44 -1.08 13.09
CA GLY A 271 -24.17 -0.56 11.94
C GLY A 271 -23.33 0.23 10.93
N ARG A 272 -22.00 0.25 11.08
CA ARG A 272 -21.10 0.83 10.08
C ARG A 272 -21.10 -0.05 8.82
N CYS A 273 -21.08 0.56 7.65
CA CYS A 273 -21.06 -0.18 6.39
C CYS A 273 -20.17 0.50 5.34
N ALA A 274 -19.83 -0.26 4.30
CA ALA A 274 -19.18 0.28 3.12
C ALA A 274 -19.69 -0.43 1.86
N ASN A 275 -19.67 0.27 0.73
CA ASN A 275 -19.97 -0.27 -0.58
C ASN A 275 -18.79 0.05 -1.50
N ALA A 276 -18.22 -0.99 -2.11
CA ALA A 276 -17.13 -0.85 -3.05
C ALA A 276 -17.51 -1.47 -4.39
N PHE A 277 -17.19 -0.77 -5.46
CA PHE A 277 -17.35 -1.25 -6.82
C PHE A 277 -15.98 -1.28 -7.49
N VAL A 278 -15.64 -2.42 -8.10
CA VAL A 278 -14.35 -2.62 -8.74
C VAL A 278 -14.54 -3.19 -10.13
N THR A 279 -13.80 -2.71 -11.12
CA THR A 279 -13.88 -3.21 -12.49
C THR A 279 -12.59 -3.04 -13.28
N MET A 280 -12.21 -4.04 -14.06
CA MET A 280 -11.17 -3.91 -15.08
C MET A 280 -11.71 -3.77 -16.49
N MET A 281 -13.04 -3.63 -16.64
CA MET A 281 -13.71 -3.56 -17.93
C MET A 281 -13.80 -2.14 -18.49
N TYR A 282 -13.93 -1.15 -17.63
CA TYR A 282 -14.01 0.26 -17.97
C TYR A 282 -13.54 1.13 -16.80
N GLN A 283 -13.45 2.44 -17.03
CA GLN A 283 -13.03 3.40 -16.01
C GLN A 283 -14.24 4.17 -15.48
N PRO A 284 -14.67 3.95 -14.23
CA PRO A 284 -15.58 4.82 -13.50
C PRO A 284 -14.86 6.09 -13.02
N ASP A 285 -15.51 6.89 -12.20
CA ASP A 285 -14.95 8.12 -11.62
C ASP A 285 -13.84 7.90 -10.56
N ASN A 286 -13.61 6.67 -10.13
CA ASN A 286 -12.55 6.27 -9.18
C ASN A 286 -12.59 7.05 -7.85
N ASN A 287 -13.74 7.53 -7.43
CA ASN A 287 -13.90 8.37 -6.25
C ASN A 287 -14.27 7.58 -4.99
N ALA A 288 -14.22 8.27 -3.85
CA ALA A 288 -14.83 7.79 -2.61
C ALA A 288 -15.54 8.92 -1.85
N LYS A 289 -16.58 8.52 -1.09
CA LYS A 289 -17.22 9.37 -0.09
C LYS A 289 -17.28 8.67 1.25
N ILE A 290 -16.90 9.39 2.30
CA ILE A 290 -16.89 8.92 3.67
C ILE A 290 -17.91 9.74 4.44
N TYR A 291 -19.02 9.10 4.83
CA TYR A 291 -20.15 9.77 5.46
C TYR A 291 -20.10 9.63 6.97
N GLY A 292 -20.10 10.75 7.67
CA GLY A 292 -20.26 10.84 9.12
C GLY A 292 -21.62 11.39 9.51
N ASP A 293 -21.88 11.49 10.81
CA ASP A 293 -23.13 12.06 11.35
C ASP A 293 -23.13 13.59 11.40
N ARG A 294 -22.02 14.27 11.03
CA ARG A 294 -21.90 15.73 10.96
C ARG A 294 -21.45 16.28 9.62
N GLY A 295 -21.24 15.42 8.63
CA GLY A 295 -20.79 15.79 7.31
C GLY A 295 -20.19 14.63 6.56
N TYR A 296 -19.47 14.92 5.48
CA TYR A 296 -18.80 13.88 4.70
C TYR A 296 -17.51 14.39 4.08
N ILE A 297 -16.63 13.44 3.74
CA ILE A 297 -15.42 13.67 2.94
C ILE A 297 -15.64 13.12 1.56
N GLU A 298 -15.21 13.85 0.54
CA GLU A 298 -15.16 13.43 -0.86
C GLU A 298 -13.70 13.37 -1.32
N ILE A 299 -13.31 12.24 -1.92
CA ILE A 299 -11.98 11.98 -2.49
C ILE A 299 -12.16 11.84 -3.99
N ASP A 300 -11.40 12.57 -4.78
CA ASP A 300 -11.50 12.60 -6.24
C ASP A 300 -10.96 11.36 -6.94
N ASN A 301 -9.92 10.72 -6.36
CA ASN A 301 -9.34 9.48 -6.87
C ASN A 301 -8.76 8.67 -5.71
N ILE A 302 -9.33 7.48 -5.45
CA ILE A 302 -8.88 6.64 -4.32
C ILE A 302 -7.51 6.01 -4.54
N ASN A 303 -7.06 5.91 -5.78
CA ASN A 303 -5.76 5.33 -6.08
C ASN A 303 -4.62 6.36 -5.89
N CYS A 304 -4.84 7.60 -6.32
CA CYS A 304 -3.87 8.68 -6.15
C CYS A 304 -4.62 10.00 -5.94
N PRO A 305 -5.04 10.33 -4.70
CA PRO A 305 -5.84 11.53 -4.46
C PRO A 305 -5.02 12.79 -4.68
N GLU A 306 -5.51 13.67 -5.55
CA GLU A 306 -4.97 15.01 -5.71
C GLU A 306 -5.66 16.01 -4.79
N THR A 307 -6.94 15.73 -4.47
CA THR A 307 -7.79 16.60 -3.66
C THR A 307 -8.72 15.75 -2.80
N PHE A 308 -8.94 16.15 -1.54
CA PHE A 308 -10.15 15.78 -0.82
C PHE A 308 -10.86 17.01 -0.27
N ARG A 309 -12.19 16.91 -0.16
CA ARG A 309 -13.08 17.97 0.30
C ARG A 309 -13.89 17.49 1.50
N ILE A 310 -14.07 18.38 2.48
CA ILE A 310 -14.91 18.15 3.64
C ILE A 310 -16.15 19.03 3.53
N TYR A 311 -17.31 18.44 3.63
CA TYR A 311 -18.60 19.10 3.61
C TYR A 311 -19.33 18.88 4.94
N ASN A 312 -20.10 19.90 5.37
CA ASN A 312 -21.00 19.76 6.52
C ASN A 312 -22.35 19.11 6.12
N GLN A 313 -23.28 18.97 7.08
CA GLN A 313 -24.61 18.39 6.84
C GLN A 313 -25.48 19.19 5.86
N ASP A 314 -25.23 20.50 5.70
CA ASP A 314 -25.92 21.36 4.73
C ASP A 314 -25.29 21.29 3.34
N HIS A 315 -24.39 20.33 3.09
CA HIS A 315 -23.61 20.19 1.87
C HIS A 315 -22.75 21.42 1.50
N LYS A 316 -22.39 22.23 2.49
CA LYS A 316 -21.49 23.36 2.30
C LYS A 316 -20.05 22.89 2.44
N LEU A 317 -19.20 23.32 1.51
CA LEU A 317 -17.77 23.07 1.56
C LEU A 317 -17.16 23.75 2.80
N VAL A 318 -16.50 22.96 3.64
CA VAL A 318 -15.81 23.42 4.87
C VAL A 318 -14.32 23.52 4.64
N LEU A 319 -13.78 22.56 3.90
CA LEU A 319 -12.35 22.46 3.62
C LEU A 319 -12.11 21.81 2.27
N GLU A 320 -11.14 22.31 1.53
CA GLU A 320 -10.52 21.64 0.38
C GLU A 320 -9.02 21.57 0.63
N THR A 321 -8.43 20.40 0.44
CA THR A 321 -6.99 20.19 0.50
C THR A 321 -6.48 19.66 -0.82
N LYS A 322 -5.20 19.93 -1.09
CA LYS A 322 -4.50 19.43 -2.27
C LYS A 322 -3.28 18.62 -1.87
N LYS A 323 -2.86 17.71 -2.74
CA LYS A 323 -1.63 16.95 -2.56
C LYS A 323 -0.43 17.88 -2.34
N PRO A 324 0.60 17.46 -1.60
CA PRO A 324 1.83 18.24 -1.42
C PRO A 324 2.49 18.57 -2.77
N ASP A 325 2.99 19.79 -2.94
CA ASP A 325 3.66 20.24 -4.18
C ASP A 325 4.89 19.38 -4.54
N LYS A 326 5.50 18.75 -3.55
CA LYS A 326 6.69 17.87 -3.72
C LYS A 326 6.35 16.41 -4.01
N GLN A 327 5.08 16.03 -4.05
CA GLN A 327 4.68 14.68 -4.45
C GLN A 327 4.89 14.53 -5.96
N THR A 328 5.77 13.61 -6.36
CA THR A 328 6.04 13.28 -7.76
C THR A 328 5.03 12.27 -8.28
N THR A 329 5.17 11.01 -7.91
CA THR A 329 4.28 9.92 -8.35
C THR A 329 3.35 9.43 -7.24
N GLY A 330 3.75 9.55 -5.96
CA GLY A 330 3.11 8.96 -4.79
C GLY A 330 3.76 7.65 -4.34
N TYR A 331 4.52 6.97 -5.21
CA TYR A 331 5.27 5.76 -4.86
C TYR A 331 6.49 6.07 -3.98
N GLU A 332 7.04 7.28 -4.04
CA GLU A 332 8.20 7.70 -3.26
C GLU A 332 8.02 7.45 -1.75
N PHE A 333 6.80 7.55 -1.24
CA PHE A 333 6.54 7.46 0.21
C PHE A 333 6.72 6.05 0.77
N GLU A 334 6.42 5.00 0.00
CA GLU A 334 6.64 3.62 0.45
C GLU A 334 8.13 3.27 0.49
N PHE A 335 8.94 3.79 -0.45
CA PHE A 335 10.39 3.60 -0.43
C PHE A 335 11.04 4.36 0.74
N ILE A 336 10.60 5.58 1.02
CA ILE A 336 11.06 6.35 2.19
C ILE A 336 10.74 5.59 3.48
N ALA A 337 9.50 5.08 3.63
CA ALA A 337 9.10 4.32 4.81
C ALA A 337 9.89 2.99 4.95
N ALA A 338 10.08 2.26 3.85
CA ALA A 338 10.84 1.01 3.83
C ALA A 338 12.31 1.24 4.23
N ARG A 339 12.99 2.22 3.62
CA ARG A 339 14.35 2.60 3.99
C ARG A 339 14.46 2.95 5.47
N ASP A 340 13.58 3.81 5.95
CA ASP A 340 13.61 4.28 7.33
C ASP A 340 13.40 3.12 8.32
N ALA A 341 12.48 2.20 8.01
CA ALA A 341 12.27 0.97 8.77
C ALA A 341 13.53 0.07 8.78
N ILE A 342 14.15 -0.14 7.62
CA ILE A 342 15.38 -0.96 7.48
C ILE A 342 16.52 -0.36 8.29
N ILE A 343 16.76 0.95 8.19
CA ILE A 343 17.86 1.61 8.90
C ILE A 343 17.72 1.49 10.41
N VAL A 344 16.49 1.55 10.94
CA VAL A 344 16.25 1.39 12.40
C VAL A 344 16.06 -0.08 12.81
N GLY A 345 16.19 -1.02 11.88
CA GLY A 345 16.11 -2.46 12.14
C GLY A 345 14.70 -2.97 12.40
N GLN A 346 13.68 -2.30 11.88
CA GLN A 346 12.31 -2.81 11.84
C GLN A 346 12.12 -3.80 10.69
N THR A 347 11.20 -4.74 10.87
CA THR A 347 10.90 -5.78 9.87
C THR A 347 9.66 -5.49 9.04
N GLU A 348 8.92 -4.43 9.36
CA GLU A 348 7.70 -3.97 8.68
C GLU A 348 7.52 -2.46 8.81
N CYS A 349 6.64 -1.88 7.98
CA CYS A 349 6.21 -0.49 8.12
C CYS A 349 4.93 -0.39 8.95
N PRO A 350 4.83 0.57 9.88
CA PRO A 350 3.60 0.78 10.66
C PRO A 350 2.39 1.16 9.80
N GLU A 351 2.60 1.76 8.63
CA GLU A 351 1.55 2.11 7.67
C GLU A 351 0.90 0.89 7.02
N MET A 352 1.68 -0.19 6.82
CA MET A 352 1.25 -1.47 6.26
C MET A 352 1.87 -2.63 7.03
N PRO A 353 1.40 -2.94 8.26
CA PRO A 353 1.96 -4.00 9.07
C PRO A 353 1.62 -5.38 8.49
N HIS A 354 2.45 -6.39 8.76
CA HIS A 354 2.28 -7.77 8.29
C HIS A 354 0.89 -8.34 8.59
N ALA A 355 0.36 -8.02 9.77
CA ALA A 355 -0.98 -8.47 10.16
C ALA A 355 -2.07 -7.91 9.23
N GLU A 356 -1.89 -6.72 8.71
CA GLU A 356 -2.83 -6.10 7.77
C GLU A 356 -2.71 -6.68 6.37
N THR A 357 -1.46 -6.85 5.86
CA THR A 357 -1.20 -7.57 4.61
C THR A 357 -1.89 -8.93 4.61
N LEU A 358 -1.67 -9.73 5.66
CA LEU A 358 -2.28 -11.06 5.79
C LEU A 358 -3.81 -10.97 5.84
N ARG A 359 -4.37 -10.02 6.60
CA ARG A 359 -5.82 -9.84 6.75
C ARG A 359 -6.51 -9.47 5.43
N ILE A 360 -5.92 -8.57 4.64
CA ILE A 360 -6.46 -8.20 3.32
C ILE A 360 -6.44 -9.42 2.39
N MET A 361 -5.37 -10.20 2.39
CA MET A 361 -5.29 -11.43 1.58
C MET A 361 -6.31 -12.48 2.02
N GLN A 362 -6.57 -12.64 3.33
CA GLN A 362 -7.64 -13.51 3.84
C GLN A 362 -9.03 -13.06 3.37
N ILE A 363 -9.29 -11.76 3.29
CA ILE A 363 -10.53 -11.22 2.71
C ILE A 363 -10.61 -11.56 1.23
N CYS A 364 -9.53 -11.38 0.48
CA CYS A 364 -9.48 -11.73 -0.94
C CYS A 364 -9.74 -13.22 -1.17
N ASP A 365 -9.17 -14.11 -0.35
CA ASP A 365 -9.42 -15.56 -0.41
C ASP A 365 -10.88 -15.90 -0.12
N SER A 366 -11.50 -15.29 0.89
CA SER A 366 -12.90 -15.47 1.21
C SER A 366 -13.81 -15.06 0.05
N LEU A 367 -13.52 -13.95 -0.62
CA LEU A 367 -14.24 -13.48 -1.80
C LEU A 367 -14.07 -14.43 -2.98
N ARG A 368 -12.83 -14.82 -3.30
CA ARG A 368 -12.56 -15.78 -4.40
C ARG A 368 -13.24 -17.13 -4.14
N ASN A 369 -13.22 -17.63 -2.90
CA ASN A 369 -13.91 -18.84 -2.52
C ASN A 369 -15.44 -18.73 -2.74
N THR A 370 -16.05 -17.59 -2.37
CA THR A 370 -17.48 -17.31 -2.60
C THR A 370 -17.80 -17.33 -4.10
N TRP A 371 -16.91 -16.80 -4.92
CA TRP A 371 -17.05 -16.75 -6.37
C TRP A 371 -16.57 -18.01 -7.08
N GLN A 372 -16.04 -19.01 -6.37
CA GLN A 372 -15.46 -20.23 -6.93
C GLN A 372 -14.35 -19.93 -7.94
N ILE A 373 -13.45 -19.00 -7.59
CA ILE A 373 -12.24 -18.67 -8.33
C ILE A 373 -11.05 -19.32 -7.66
N LYS A 374 -10.33 -20.15 -8.39
CA LYS A 374 -9.12 -20.83 -7.96
C LYS A 374 -8.04 -20.65 -9.01
N TYR A 375 -6.84 -20.31 -8.58
CA TYR A 375 -5.70 -20.23 -9.48
C TYR A 375 -5.03 -21.59 -9.67
N PRO A 376 -4.38 -21.84 -10.84
CA PRO A 376 -3.78 -23.15 -11.14
C PRO A 376 -2.66 -23.58 -10.19
N MET A 377 -2.03 -22.62 -9.48
CA MET A 377 -0.92 -22.87 -8.56
C MET A 377 -1.39 -23.20 -7.12
N GLU A 378 -2.70 -23.20 -6.85
CA GLU A 378 -3.30 -23.51 -5.54
C GLU A 378 -3.61 -24.99 -5.33
#